data_7e2313f3871c3a80b5c2d7d40132d1d7
#
_entry.id   7e2313f3871c3a80b5c2d7d40132d1d7
#
_cell.length_a   1.000
_cell.length_b   1.000
_cell.length_c   1.000
_cell.angle_alpha   90.00
_cell.angle_beta   90.00
_cell.angle_gamma   90.00
#
_symmetry.space_group_name_H-M   'P 1'
#
loop_
_entity.id
_entity.type
_entity.pdbx_description
1 polymer ?
#
loop_
_entity_poly.entity_id
_entity_poly.type
_entity_poly.pdbx_seq_one_letter_code
_entity_poly.pdbx_strand_id
1 'polypeptide(L)'
;MTTTKQPVNNGVNVQALLDARKALTEAPAAAKFKWRAKCDWVKGTHSKSTVEGFFGLGEEQKHKTTFTFEADHPEIFASEDFGATPVEIVLAGLASCLTAGVAAVAQNRGIQLNSVKATIEIGRASCRERV
;
A
#
# COMPACT_ATOMS: atom_id res chain seq x y z
N MET A 1 3.15 42.08 -15.07
CA MET A 1 3.13 41.37 -13.75
C MET A 1 3.49 39.93 -14.00
N THR A 2 4.68 39.52 -13.68
CA THR A 2 5.10 38.13 -13.75
C THR A 2 4.45 37.39 -12.56
N THR A 3 3.42 36.60 -12.81
CA THR A 3 2.83 35.71 -11.82
C THR A 3 3.86 34.63 -11.54
N THR A 4 4.61 34.75 -10.47
CA THR A 4 5.48 33.68 -9.98
C THR A 4 4.58 32.51 -9.57
N LYS A 5 4.47 31.52 -10.46
CA LYS A 5 3.77 30.28 -10.17
C LYS A 5 4.44 29.62 -8.96
N GLN A 6 3.70 29.43 -7.89
CA GLN A 6 4.21 28.76 -6.70
C GLN A 6 4.78 27.38 -7.09
N PRO A 7 5.95 26.98 -6.55
CA PRO A 7 6.51 25.69 -6.86
C PRO A 7 5.56 24.59 -6.41
N VAL A 8 5.43 23.55 -7.24
CA VAL A 8 4.59 22.38 -6.94
C VAL A 8 5.17 21.60 -5.76
N ASN A 9 4.34 21.31 -4.78
CA ASN A 9 4.70 20.49 -3.64
C ASN A 9 3.54 19.55 -3.26
N ASN A 10 3.66 18.30 -3.69
CA ASN A 10 2.75 17.21 -3.32
C ASN A 10 3.37 16.31 -2.22
N GLY A 11 4.42 16.77 -1.55
CA GLY A 11 5.11 16.02 -0.50
C GLY A 11 6.04 14.91 -1.02
N VAL A 12 6.33 14.88 -2.33
CA VAL A 12 7.19 13.88 -2.95
C VAL A 12 8.57 14.46 -3.26
N ASN A 13 9.62 13.86 -2.73
CA ASN A 13 10.99 14.18 -3.10
C ASN A 13 11.37 13.45 -4.40
N VAL A 14 11.10 14.07 -5.54
CA VAL A 14 11.35 13.50 -6.87
C VAL A 14 12.84 13.24 -7.07
N GLN A 15 13.72 14.14 -6.63
CA GLN A 15 15.16 13.94 -6.81
C GLN A 15 15.65 12.70 -6.10
N ALA A 16 15.23 12.49 -4.85
CA ALA A 16 15.56 11.26 -4.10
C ALA A 16 15.02 9.98 -4.78
N LEU A 17 13.83 10.03 -5.37
CA LEU A 17 13.28 8.90 -6.13
C LEU A 17 14.11 8.60 -7.39
N LEU A 18 14.52 9.62 -8.12
CA LEU A 18 15.36 9.46 -9.32
C LEU A 18 16.74 8.92 -8.96
N ASP A 19 17.34 9.42 -7.90
CA ASP A 19 18.63 8.97 -7.39
C ASP A 19 18.58 7.52 -6.93
N ALA A 20 17.54 7.14 -6.19
CA ALA A 20 17.31 5.76 -5.78
C ALA A 20 17.12 4.83 -7.00
N ARG A 21 16.33 5.25 -7.99
CA ARG A 21 16.15 4.49 -9.23
C ARG A 21 17.47 4.28 -9.97
N LYS A 22 18.28 5.33 -10.07
CA LYS A 22 19.61 5.25 -10.70
C LYS A 22 20.51 4.26 -9.95
N ALA A 23 20.61 4.39 -8.64
CA ALA A 23 21.40 3.50 -7.80
C ALA A 23 21.00 2.02 -7.95
N LEU A 24 19.69 1.73 -7.99
CA LEU A 24 19.18 0.38 -8.18
C LEU A 24 19.41 -0.15 -9.62
N THR A 25 19.44 0.73 -10.61
CA THR A 25 19.78 0.36 -11.98
C THR A 25 21.26 0.00 -12.12
N GLU A 26 22.13 0.70 -11.39
CA GLU A 26 23.57 0.44 -11.36
C GLU A 26 23.93 -0.79 -10.51
N ALA A 27 23.09 -1.16 -9.55
CA ALA A 27 23.26 -2.32 -8.66
C ALA A 27 22.00 -3.21 -8.65
N PRO A 28 21.73 -3.97 -9.73
CA PRO A 28 20.47 -4.74 -9.86
C PRO A 28 20.26 -5.78 -8.75
N ALA A 29 21.32 -6.28 -8.13
CA ALA A 29 21.21 -7.21 -7.01
C ALA A 29 20.55 -6.56 -5.79
N ALA A 30 20.76 -5.26 -5.58
CA ALA A 30 20.13 -4.49 -4.51
C ALA A 30 18.64 -4.19 -4.77
N ALA A 31 18.18 -4.34 -6.00
CA ALA A 31 16.78 -4.14 -6.40
C ALA A 31 15.87 -5.34 -6.09
N LYS A 32 16.38 -6.36 -5.42
CA LYS A 32 15.57 -7.50 -4.97
C LYS A 32 14.92 -7.18 -3.63
N PHE A 33 13.59 -7.12 -3.64
CA PHE A 33 12.79 -6.87 -2.44
C PHE A 33 11.94 -8.08 -2.10
N LYS A 34 11.77 -8.33 -0.79
CA LYS A 34 10.80 -9.31 -0.27
C LYS A 34 9.98 -8.63 0.83
N TRP A 35 8.70 -8.52 0.59
CA TRP A 35 7.75 -7.97 1.55
C TRP A 35 7.11 -9.11 2.34
N ARG A 36 6.86 -8.90 3.63
CA ARG A 36 6.36 -9.94 4.54
C ARG A 36 5.30 -9.37 5.47
N ALA A 37 4.33 -10.20 5.77
CA ALA A 37 3.45 -10.06 6.91
C ALA A 37 3.36 -11.41 7.62
N LYS A 38 3.21 -11.37 8.93
CA LYS A 38 2.87 -12.53 9.76
C LYS A 38 1.39 -12.42 10.10
N CYS A 39 0.72 -13.54 10.22
CA CYS A 39 -0.69 -13.56 10.59
C CYS A 39 -0.92 -14.62 11.66
N ASP A 40 -1.49 -14.20 12.78
CA ASP A 40 -1.87 -15.06 13.88
C ASP A 40 -3.39 -15.17 13.96
N TRP A 41 -3.87 -16.39 14.03
CA TRP A 41 -5.28 -16.66 14.28
C TRP A 41 -5.65 -16.28 15.71
N VAL A 42 -6.74 -15.56 15.88
CA VAL A 42 -7.25 -15.17 17.20
C VAL A 42 -8.41 -16.07 17.61
N LYS A 43 -9.48 -16.05 16.83
CA LYS A 43 -10.70 -16.80 17.13
C LYS A 43 -11.64 -16.78 15.92
N GLY A 44 -12.28 -17.89 15.59
CA GLY A 44 -13.25 -17.92 14.49
C GLY A 44 -12.61 -17.49 13.17
N THR A 45 -13.13 -16.42 12.59
CA THR A 45 -12.62 -15.78 11.37
C THR A 45 -11.67 -14.59 11.66
N HIS A 46 -11.51 -14.23 12.93
CA HIS A 46 -10.67 -13.14 13.36
C HIS A 46 -9.19 -13.52 13.37
N SER A 47 -8.38 -12.71 12.75
CA SER A 47 -6.92 -12.82 12.75
C SER A 47 -6.25 -11.46 12.94
N LYS A 48 -5.01 -11.50 13.40
CA LYS A 48 -4.18 -10.32 13.56
C LYS A 48 -2.90 -10.47 12.76
N SER A 49 -2.68 -9.55 11.86
CA SER A 49 -1.46 -9.50 11.06
C SER A 49 -0.50 -8.46 11.56
N THR A 50 0.79 -8.76 11.42
CA THR A 50 1.89 -7.92 11.87
C THR A 50 2.89 -7.72 10.74
N VAL A 51 3.31 -6.47 10.53
CA VAL A 51 4.36 -6.08 9.57
C VAL A 51 5.47 -5.37 10.35
N GLU A 52 6.67 -5.93 10.33
CA GLU A 52 7.82 -5.42 11.10
C GLU A 52 8.95 -4.93 10.21
N GLY A 53 9.16 -5.58 9.08
CA GLY A 53 10.26 -5.27 8.17
C GLY A 53 10.17 -6.02 6.86
N PHE A 54 11.18 -5.83 6.05
CA PHE A 54 11.27 -6.41 4.70
C PHE A 54 12.74 -6.64 4.34
N PHE A 55 12.99 -7.47 3.35
CA PHE A 55 14.32 -7.58 2.75
C PHE A 55 14.40 -6.62 1.55
N GLY A 56 15.47 -5.85 1.47
CA GLY A 56 15.75 -4.94 0.35
C GLY A 56 17.11 -4.29 0.49
N LEU A 57 17.62 -3.78 -0.59
CA LEU A 57 18.97 -3.17 -0.64
C LEU A 57 20.08 -4.13 -0.16
N GLY A 58 19.90 -5.43 -0.38
CA GLY A 58 20.86 -6.47 -0.02
C GLY A 58 20.83 -6.93 1.44
N GLU A 59 19.94 -6.41 2.28
CA GLU A 59 19.86 -6.75 3.70
C GLU A 59 18.43 -6.65 4.26
N GLU A 60 18.27 -7.10 5.49
CA GLU A 60 17.02 -6.94 6.22
C GLU A 60 16.84 -5.50 6.70
N GLN A 61 15.67 -4.95 6.40
CA GLN A 61 15.25 -3.60 6.78
C GLN A 61 14.15 -3.68 7.85
N LYS A 62 14.09 -2.70 8.73
CA LYS A 62 13.02 -2.55 9.71
C LYS A 62 12.21 -1.29 9.45
N HIS A 63 10.91 -1.38 9.63
CA HIS A 63 10.07 -0.18 9.72
C HIS A 63 10.36 0.59 11.02
N LYS A 64 9.98 1.85 11.07
CA LYS A 64 10.12 2.69 12.29
C LYS A 64 9.36 2.11 13.48
N THR A 65 8.28 1.38 13.22
CA THR A 65 7.45 0.72 14.20
C THR A 65 6.84 -0.56 13.61
N THR A 66 6.30 -1.39 14.46
CA THR A 66 5.51 -2.54 14.06
C THR A 66 4.09 -2.08 13.70
N PHE A 67 3.63 -2.43 12.51
CA PHE A 67 2.26 -2.18 12.07
C PHE A 67 1.42 -3.44 12.29
N THR A 68 0.18 -3.24 12.75
CA THR A 68 -0.76 -4.35 12.98
C THR A 68 -2.08 -4.08 12.28
N PHE A 69 -2.72 -5.15 11.82
CA PHE A 69 -4.01 -5.13 11.14
C PHE A 69 -4.89 -6.23 11.71
N GLU A 70 -6.12 -5.86 12.08
CA GLU A 70 -7.14 -6.83 12.43
C GLU A 70 -7.95 -7.17 11.18
N ALA A 71 -8.21 -8.46 10.96
CA ALA A 71 -9.07 -8.93 9.88
C ALA A 71 -10.15 -9.84 10.45
N ASP A 72 -11.37 -9.70 9.97
CA ASP A 72 -12.49 -10.51 10.35
C ASP A 72 -13.53 -10.54 9.22
N HIS A 73 -14.62 -11.24 9.41
CA HIS A 73 -15.77 -11.19 8.53
C HIS A 73 -16.93 -10.43 9.18
N PRO A 74 -17.84 -9.85 8.35
CA PRO A 74 -19.04 -9.17 8.86
C PRO A 74 -19.98 -10.13 9.60
N GLU A 75 -20.83 -9.59 10.46
CA GLU A 75 -21.83 -10.35 11.22
C GLU A 75 -22.75 -11.19 10.35
N ILE A 76 -23.05 -10.74 9.12
CA ILE A 76 -23.87 -11.50 8.16
C ILE A 76 -23.27 -12.88 7.80
N PHE A 77 -21.97 -13.06 8.01
CA PHE A 77 -21.27 -14.35 7.86
C PHE A 77 -21.05 -15.07 9.19
N ALA A 78 -21.86 -14.76 10.21
CA ALA A 78 -21.75 -15.31 11.56
C ALA A 78 -20.40 -15.06 12.23
N SER A 79 -19.85 -13.88 12.01
CA SER A 79 -18.59 -13.39 12.55
C SER A 79 -18.82 -12.17 13.44
N GLU A 80 -17.78 -11.62 14.03
CA GLU A 80 -17.90 -10.56 15.04
C GLU A 80 -17.56 -9.16 14.51
N ASP A 81 -17.16 -9.04 13.24
CA ASP A 81 -16.83 -7.76 12.57
C ASP A 81 -15.73 -6.95 13.28
N PHE A 82 -14.72 -7.62 13.82
CA PHE A 82 -13.62 -6.98 14.55
C PHE A 82 -12.62 -6.25 13.65
N GLY A 83 -12.68 -6.46 12.36
CA GLY A 83 -11.78 -5.83 11.41
C GLY A 83 -12.33 -5.88 10.00
N ALA A 84 -11.65 -5.21 9.09
CA ALA A 84 -11.97 -5.29 7.67
C ALA A 84 -11.84 -6.72 7.16
N THR A 85 -12.63 -7.07 6.13
CA THR A 85 -12.48 -8.37 5.50
C THR A 85 -11.12 -8.49 4.82
N PRO A 86 -10.55 -9.69 4.72
CA PRO A 86 -9.27 -9.88 4.03
C PRO A 86 -9.24 -9.29 2.61
N VAL A 87 -10.33 -9.39 1.85
CA VAL A 87 -10.41 -8.79 0.51
C VAL A 87 -10.38 -7.27 0.55
N GLU A 88 -11.03 -6.66 1.52
CA GLU A 88 -10.99 -5.18 1.68
C GLU A 88 -9.59 -4.69 2.06
N ILE A 89 -8.84 -5.44 2.84
CA ILE A 89 -7.44 -5.13 3.16
C ILE A 89 -6.58 -5.14 1.89
N VAL A 90 -6.77 -6.10 1.01
CA VAL A 90 -6.09 -6.16 -0.30
C VAL A 90 -6.47 -4.96 -1.16
N LEU A 91 -7.75 -4.59 -1.22
CA LEU A 91 -8.23 -3.41 -1.95
C LEU A 91 -7.66 -2.11 -1.38
N ALA A 92 -7.60 -1.97 -0.05
CA ALA A 92 -6.98 -0.83 0.60
C ALA A 92 -5.49 -0.70 0.24
N GLY A 93 -4.76 -1.81 0.22
CA GLY A 93 -3.36 -1.84 -0.22
C GLY A 93 -3.21 -1.39 -1.67
N LEU A 94 -4.05 -1.87 -2.57
CA LEU A 94 -4.05 -1.47 -3.97
C LEU A 94 -4.38 0.02 -4.14
N ALA A 95 -5.42 0.51 -3.46
CA ALA A 95 -5.79 1.93 -3.49
C ALA A 95 -4.65 2.83 -2.99
N SER A 96 -3.99 2.42 -1.92
CA SER A 96 -2.84 3.15 -1.36
C SER A 96 -1.67 3.21 -2.35
N CYS A 97 -1.38 2.13 -3.05
CA CYS A 97 -0.34 2.10 -4.07
C CYS A 97 -0.67 3.02 -5.25
N LEU A 98 -1.92 3.02 -5.72
CA LEU A 98 -2.37 3.86 -6.83
C LEU A 98 -2.32 5.35 -6.47
N THR A 99 -2.79 5.75 -5.28
CA THR A 99 -2.75 7.15 -4.84
C THR A 99 -1.33 7.66 -4.67
N ALA A 100 -0.43 6.84 -4.14
CA ALA A 100 1.00 7.17 -4.05
C ALA A 100 1.63 7.34 -5.43
N GLY A 101 1.30 6.48 -6.38
CA GLY A 101 1.75 6.58 -7.77
C GLY A 101 1.27 7.87 -8.45
N VAL A 102 0.01 8.24 -8.26
CA VAL A 102 -0.55 9.50 -8.78
C VAL A 102 0.21 10.70 -8.21
N ALA A 103 0.48 10.72 -6.89
CA ALA A 103 1.22 11.81 -6.25
C ALA A 103 2.63 11.94 -6.81
N ALA A 104 3.35 10.84 -6.97
CA ALA A 104 4.70 10.82 -7.52
C ALA A 104 4.75 11.33 -8.97
N VAL A 105 3.85 10.85 -9.82
CA VAL A 105 3.77 11.27 -11.22
C VAL A 105 3.38 12.74 -11.35
N ALA A 106 2.39 13.21 -10.58
CA ALA A 106 1.95 14.59 -10.58
C ALA A 106 3.09 15.54 -10.15
N GLN A 107 3.82 15.18 -9.09
CA GLN A 107 4.99 15.95 -8.64
C GLN A 107 6.05 16.04 -9.74
N ASN A 108 6.39 14.92 -10.37
CA ASN A 108 7.41 14.89 -11.42
C ASN A 108 6.99 15.70 -12.68
N ARG A 109 5.69 15.79 -12.94
CA ARG A 109 5.13 16.57 -14.05
C ARG A 109 4.79 18.02 -13.69
N GLY A 110 5.08 18.46 -12.49
CA GLY A 110 4.78 19.84 -12.05
C GLY A 110 3.28 20.12 -11.91
N ILE A 111 2.48 19.11 -11.60
CA ILE A 111 1.04 19.24 -11.39
C ILE A 111 0.76 19.29 -9.89
N GLN A 112 0.21 20.40 -9.41
CA GLN A 112 -0.23 20.51 -8.02
C GLN A 112 -1.53 19.76 -7.81
N LEU A 113 -1.53 18.83 -6.85
CA LEU A 113 -2.72 18.12 -6.40
C LEU A 113 -3.37 18.86 -5.23
N ASN A 114 -4.69 18.96 -5.25
CA ASN A 114 -5.49 19.46 -4.14
C ASN A 114 -6.11 18.31 -3.34
N SER A 115 -6.50 17.25 -4.01
CA SER A 115 -6.96 16.01 -3.38
C SER A 115 -6.82 14.83 -4.34
N VAL A 116 -6.68 13.65 -3.78
CA VAL A 116 -6.77 12.39 -4.52
C VAL A 116 -7.66 11.45 -3.73
N LYS A 117 -8.68 10.92 -4.38
CA LYS A 117 -9.58 9.91 -3.80
C LYS A 117 -9.61 8.72 -4.74
N ALA A 118 -9.52 7.53 -4.19
CA ALA A 118 -9.65 6.30 -4.95
C ALA A 118 -10.65 5.38 -4.25
N THR A 119 -11.58 4.84 -5.03
CA THR A 119 -12.46 3.76 -4.60
C THR A 119 -12.20 2.58 -5.51
N ILE A 120 -11.95 1.43 -4.91
CA ILE A 120 -11.70 0.19 -5.63
C ILE A 120 -12.73 -0.83 -5.16
N GLU A 121 -13.39 -1.43 -6.11
CA GLU A 121 -14.42 -2.42 -5.86
C GLU A 121 -14.04 -3.73 -6.54
N ILE A 122 -14.31 -4.84 -5.87
CA ILE A 122 -14.27 -6.17 -6.46
C ILE A 122 -15.62 -6.83 -6.18
N GLY A 123 -16.26 -7.27 -7.24
CA GLY A 123 -17.48 -8.04 -7.18
C GLY A 123 -17.23 -9.48 -7.60
N ARG A 124 -17.88 -10.42 -6.94
CA ARG A 124 -17.94 -11.81 -7.36
C ARG A 124 -19.38 -12.12 -7.76
N ALA A 125 -19.60 -12.46 -9.01
CA ALA A 125 -20.82 -13.19 -9.37
C ALA A 125 -20.78 -14.52 -8.64
N SER A 126 -21.85 -14.90 -7.94
CA SER A 126 -21.93 -16.21 -7.32
C SER A 126 -21.85 -17.27 -8.43
N CYS A 127 -20.69 -17.85 -8.62
CA CYS A 127 -20.65 -19.15 -9.27
C CYS A 127 -21.40 -20.08 -8.31
N ARG A 128 -22.58 -20.54 -8.72
CA ARG A 128 -23.16 -21.74 -8.12
C ARG A 128 -22.12 -22.83 -8.34
N GLU A 129 -21.33 -23.10 -7.34
CA GLU A 129 -20.69 -24.40 -7.26
C GLU A 129 -21.82 -25.42 -7.22
N ARG A 130 -21.95 -26.16 -8.30
CA ARG A 130 -22.70 -27.40 -8.27
C ARG A 130 -21.87 -28.37 -7.43
N VAL A 131 -22.25 -28.50 -6.19
CA VAL A 131 -21.83 -29.63 -5.37
C VAL A 131 -22.43 -30.90 -5.96
#